data_f275fc46355298590334feadeae2b1b9
#
_entry.id   f275fc46355298590334feadeae2b1b9
#
_cell.length_a   1.000
_cell.length_b   1.000
_cell.length_c   1.000
_cell.angle_alpha   90.00
_cell.angle_beta   90.00
_cell.angle_gamma   90.00
#
_symmetry.space_group_name_H-M   'P 1'
#
loop_
_entity.id
_entity.type
_entity.pdbx_description
1 polymer ?
#
loop_
_entity_poly.entity_id
_entity_poly.type
_entity_poly.pdbx_seq_one_letter_code
_entity_poly.pdbx_strand_id
1 'polypeptide(L)'
;AENKKKTDEKENLFPSLNFIYSLKENQNLRIAYSLTTARPSFKEASIAEIYDPLSNLFFIGNINIRPTYIDNFDIRYEAFGEKAQLLAFSAFYKNLTDPIEIGFVAASTSNYTPLNLENATVFGVELELRRSINSLFPSIRNLVLNFNGSYIISDEKYSEDEFKLRTLGLREGQTISNSRPLQGQSPYLINTGLDYNNQEKNVQIGLYFNVQGKTLEVVGDGFYPDVYTMPFNSLNFNLIKQFKGNRSLTFKITNLLNDERESRFEGFNNESQYFKLRNVGRLFSLGYAIRF
;
A
#
# COMPACT_ATOMS: atom_id res chain seq x y z
N ALA A 1 -3.52 -41.44 13.17
CA ALA A 1 -2.78 -40.19 12.95
C ALA A 1 -3.37 -39.15 13.88
N GLU A 2 -2.69 -38.85 15.01
CA GLU A 2 -3.10 -37.81 15.95
C GLU A 2 -2.85 -36.44 15.31
N ASN A 3 -3.93 -35.74 15.05
CA ASN A 3 -3.91 -34.33 14.75
C ASN A 3 -3.45 -33.54 16.00
N LYS A 4 -2.15 -33.39 16.19
CA LYS A 4 -1.62 -32.42 17.14
C LYS A 4 -1.92 -31.03 16.58
N LYS A 5 -3.00 -30.42 17.08
CA LYS A 5 -3.19 -28.96 17.03
C LYS A 5 -1.95 -28.32 17.68
N LYS A 6 -1.06 -27.77 16.87
CA LYS A 6 -0.02 -26.87 17.37
C LYS A 6 -0.72 -25.56 17.75
N THR A 7 -1.19 -25.49 18.97
CA THR A 7 -1.60 -24.22 19.57
C THR A 7 -0.31 -23.52 19.99
N ASP A 8 0.10 -22.51 19.26
CA ASP A 8 1.24 -21.68 19.62
C ASP A 8 0.77 -20.73 20.74
N GLU A 9 0.73 -21.25 21.96
CA GLU A 9 0.46 -20.49 23.20
C GLU A 9 1.76 -19.81 23.67
N LYS A 10 2.35 -18.96 22.82
CA LYS A 10 3.37 -18.03 23.28
C LYS A 10 2.69 -16.77 23.80
N GLU A 11 2.78 -16.56 25.11
CA GLU A 11 2.51 -15.24 25.68
C GLU A 11 3.59 -14.27 25.17
N ASN A 12 3.21 -13.38 24.28
CA ASN A 12 4.09 -12.37 23.74
C ASN A 12 3.70 -11.00 24.33
N LEU A 13 4.69 -10.32 24.89
CA LEU A 13 4.54 -8.94 25.34
C LEU A 13 4.70 -8.00 24.14
N PHE A 14 3.72 -7.13 23.90
CA PHE A 14 3.73 -6.10 22.84
C PHE A 14 3.81 -4.70 23.47
N PRO A 15 5.01 -4.22 23.84
CA PRO A 15 5.17 -2.91 24.41
C PRO A 15 4.85 -1.82 23.38
N SER A 16 4.25 -0.73 23.86
CA SER A 16 4.01 0.47 23.08
C SER A 16 4.28 1.71 23.93
N LEU A 17 5.06 2.63 23.38
CA LEU A 17 5.38 3.91 23.99
C LEU A 17 5.05 5.03 23.00
N ASN A 18 4.35 6.06 23.47
CA ASN A 18 4.05 7.25 22.68
C ASN A 18 4.32 8.50 23.52
N PHE A 19 5.21 9.34 23.05
CA PHE A 19 5.57 10.59 23.68
C PHE A 19 5.17 11.76 22.78
N ILE A 20 4.43 12.73 23.35
CA ILE A 20 3.97 13.92 22.65
C ILE A 20 4.52 15.14 23.38
N TYR A 21 5.24 15.97 22.66
CA TYR A 21 5.75 17.23 23.16
C TYR A 21 5.15 18.41 22.39
N SER A 22 4.41 19.27 23.09
CA SER A 22 3.84 20.49 22.51
C SER A 22 4.91 21.57 22.42
N LEU A 23 5.41 21.85 21.22
CA LEU A 23 6.37 22.90 20.94
C LEU A 23 5.73 24.29 21.09
N LYS A 24 4.46 24.40 20.66
CA LYS A 24 3.59 25.58 20.76
C LYS A 24 2.14 25.08 20.90
N GLU A 25 1.19 25.98 21.14
CA GLU A 25 -0.24 25.65 21.25
C GLU A 25 -0.78 24.86 20.04
N ASN A 26 -0.20 25.09 18.87
CA ASN A 26 -0.64 24.48 17.62
C ASN A 26 0.44 23.64 16.92
N GLN A 27 1.51 23.26 17.63
CA GLN A 27 2.61 22.47 17.07
C GLN A 27 3.03 21.35 18.02
N ASN A 28 3.06 20.13 17.53
CA ASN A 28 3.45 18.97 18.29
C ASN A 28 4.60 18.22 17.63
N LEU A 29 5.47 17.68 18.46
CA LEU A 29 6.43 16.63 18.09
C LEU A 29 5.97 15.34 18.77
N ARG A 30 5.84 14.26 17.98
CA ARG A 30 5.50 12.93 18.48
C ARG A 30 6.65 11.97 18.20
N ILE A 31 6.94 11.12 19.17
CA ILE A 31 7.90 10.02 19.06
C ILE A 31 7.19 8.78 19.56
N ALA A 32 7.19 7.71 18.77
CA ALA A 32 6.56 6.48 19.15
C ALA A 32 7.45 5.27 18.89
N TYR A 33 7.32 4.27 19.73
CA TYR A 33 7.84 2.93 19.55
C TYR A 33 6.72 1.92 19.82
N SER A 34 6.64 0.89 19.01
CA SER A 34 5.76 -0.25 19.29
C SER A 34 6.29 -1.54 18.68
N LEU A 35 6.18 -2.63 19.44
CA LEU A 35 6.30 -3.99 18.91
C LEU A 35 4.91 -4.46 18.47
N THR A 36 4.79 -4.90 17.22
CA THR A 36 3.55 -5.42 16.65
C THR A 36 3.77 -6.77 15.99
N THR A 37 2.71 -7.46 15.61
CA THR A 37 2.79 -8.74 14.89
C THR A 37 1.82 -8.77 13.73
N ALA A 38 2.26 -9.34 12.59
CA ALA A 38 1.40 -9.76 11.51
C ALA A 38 1.26 -11.28 11.53
N ARG A 39 0.04 -11.76 11.77
CA ARG A 39 -0.26 -13.20 11.80
C ARG A 39 -0.69 -13.68 10.42
N PRO A 40 -0.28 -14.89 10.01
CA PRO A 40 -0.78 -15.46 8.77
C PRO A 40 -2.31 -15.59 8.82
N SER A 41 -2.96 -15.40 7.70
CA SER A 41 -4.38 -15.70 7.53
C SER A 41 -4.64 -17.21 7.60
N PHE A 42 -5.90 -17.62 7.81
CA PHE A 42 -6.27 -19.04 7.76
C PHE A 42 -5.95 -19.69 6.41
N LYS A 43 -6.07 -18.94 5.33
CA LYS A 43 -5.68 -19.39 3.99
C LYS A 43 -4.19 -19.71 3.91
N GLU A 44 -3.34 -18.82 4.43
CA GLU A 44 -1.89 -18.98 4.42
C GLU A 44 -1.43 -20.10 5.33
N ALA A 45 -2.02 -20.24 6.51
CA ALA A 45 -1.69 -21.26 7.50
C ALA A 45 -2.43 -22.61 7.30
N SER A 46 -2.93 -22.90 6.10
CA SER A 46 -3.66 -24.13 5.78
C SER A 46 -2.88 -25.00 4.79
N ILE A 47 -3.38 -26.20 4.53
CA ILE A 47 -2.94 -27.09 3.44
C ILE A 47 -3.83 -26.92 2.19
N ALA A 48 -4.69 -25.88 2.17
CA ALA A 48 -5.62 -25.70 1.08
C ALA A 48 -4.91 -25.31 -0.21
N GLU A 49 -5.30 -25.94 -1.29
CA GLU A 49 -4.94 -25.59 -2.66
C GLU A 49 -6.10 -24.80 -3.29
N ILE A 50 -5.83 -23.55 -3.66
CA ILE A 50 -6.85 -22.63 -4.15
C ILE A 50 -6.45 -22.13 -5.53
N TYR A 51 -7.27 -22.44 -6.53
CA TYR A 51 -7.07 -21.95 -7.88
C TYR A 51 -7.41 -20.45 -7.99
N ASP A 52 -6.45 -19.67 -8.55
CA ASP A 52 -6.66 -18.26 -8.90
C ASP A 52 -6.92 -18.13 -10.41
N PRO A 53 -8.15 -17.87 -10.84
CA PRO A 53 -8.51 -17.80 -12.26
C PRO A 53 -7.90 -16.57 -12.98
N LEU A 54 -7.40 -15.56 -12.25
CA LEU A 54 -6.80 -14.37 -12.83
C LEU A 54 -5.35 -14.61 -13.27
N SER A 55 -4.60 -15.37 -12.48
CA SER A 55 -3.22 -15.73 -12.79
C SER A 55 -3.09 -17.12 -13.43
N ASN A 56 -4.14 -17.93 -13.42
CA ASN A 56 -4.15 -19.34 -13.82
C ASN A 56 -3.16 -20.20 -13.00
N LEU A 57 -2.97 -19.85 -11.74
CA LEU A 57 -2.06 -20.50 -10.81
C LEU A 57 -2.81 -21.03 -9.58
N PHE A 58 -2.16 -21.92 -8.82
CA PHE A 58 -2.68 -22.38 -7.55
C PHE A 58 -1.92 -21.74 -6.38
N PHE A 59 -2.67 -21.23 -5.43
CA PHE A 59 -2.16 -20.87 -4.12
C PHE A 59 -2.18 -22.09 -3.22
N ILE A 60 -1.02 -22.47 -2.67
CA ILE A 60 -0.89 -23.55 -1.71
C ILE A 60 -0.49 -22.95 -0.37
N GLY A 61 -1.32 -23.13 0.67
CA GLY A 61 -1.00 -22.67 2.01
C GLY A 61 0.16 -23.44 2.65
N ASN A 62 0.75 -22.86 3.68
CA ASN A 62 1.90 -23.42 4.40
C ASN A 62 1.60 -23.51 5.92
N ILE A 63 1.40 -24.71 6.44
CA ILE A 63 1.09 -24.94 7.87
C ILE A 63 2.25 -24.60 8.81
N ASN A 64 3.46 -24.42 8.27
CA ASN A 64 4.66 -24.11 9.05
C ASN A 64 4.94 -22.59 9.06
N ILE A 65 4.06 -21.78 8.46
CA ILE A 65 4.23 -20.33 8.44
C ILE A 65 4.19 -19.75 9.84
N ARG A 66 5.13 -18.86 10.14
CA ARG A 66 5.28 -18.21 11.45
C ARG A 66 4.74 -16.77 11.38
N PRO A 67 4.26 -16.21 12.51
CA PRO A 67 3.95 -14.79 12.59
C PRO A 67 5.20 -13.92 12.36
N THR A 68 5.01 -12.79 11.69
CA THR A 68 6.02 -11.72 11.61
C THR A 68 5.97 -10.86 12.87
N TYR A 69 7.12 -10.50 13.42
CA TYR A 69 7.25 -9.51 14.50
C TYR A 69 7.86 -8.22 13.94
N ILE A 70 7.34 -7.08 14.35
CA ILE A 70 7.67 -5.79 13.75
C ILE A 70 7.97 -4.78 14.86
N ASP A 71 9.23 -4.33 14.94
CA ASP A 71 9.61 -3.16 15.71
C ASP A 71 9.31 -1.90 14.87
N ASN A 72 8.50 -1.00 15.40
CA ASN A 72 8.13 0.25 14.74
C ASN A 72 8.68 1.43 15.53
N PHE A 73 9.38 2.34 14.83
CA PHE A 73 9.88 3.60 15.35
C PHE A 73 9.34 4.72 14.48
N ASP A 74 8.68 5.70 15.08
CA ASP A 74 8.04 6.80 14.38
C ASP A 74 8.43 8.14 15.02
N ILE A 75 8.67 9.15 14.19
CA ILE A 75 8.77 10.54 14.59
C ILE A 75 7.87 11.37 13.68
N ARG A 76 7.10 12.29 14.28
CA ARG A 76 6.17 13.12 13.53
C ARG A 76 6.13 14.55 14.12
N TYR A 77 6.33 15.53 13.25
CA TYR A 77 6.04 16.93 13.51
C TYR A 77 4.69 17.30 12.91
N GLU A 78 3.87 18.03 13.68
CA GLU A 78 2.53 18.49 13.26
C GLU A 78 2.38 19.97 13.56
N ALA A 79 1.88 20.73 12.59
CA ALA A 79 1.48 22.12 12.76
C ALA A 79 0.05 22.31 12.29
N PHE A 80 -0.82 22.75 13.20
CA PHE A 80 -2.23 23.00 12.96
C PHE A 80 -2.47 24.48 12.70
N GLY A 81 -3.24 24.79 11.68
CA GLY A 81 -3.69 26.13 11.37
C GLY A 81 -5.18 26.31 11.63
N GLU A 82 -5.67 27.53 11.39
CA GLU A 82 -7.11 27.80 11.43
C GLU A 82 -7.88 26.99 10.40
N LYS A 83 -9.18 26.75 10.66
CA LYS A 83 -10.09 26.03 9.74
C LYS A 83 -9.58 24.63 9.34
N ALA A 84 -9.03 23.91 10.32
CA ALA A 84 -8.48 22.55 10.14
C ALA A 84 -7.36 22.45 9.09
N GLN A 85 -6.56 23.48 8.91
CA GLN A 85 -5.32 23.38 8.16
C GLN A 85 -4.31 22.53 8.93
N LEU A 86 -3.54 21.75 8.21
CA LEU A 86 -2.53 20.85 8.76
C LEU A 86 -1.29 20.86 7.84
N LEU A 87 -0.13 20.94 8.45
CA LEU A 87 1.14 20.54 7.86
C LEU A 87 1.76 19.51 8.79
N ALA A 88 2.05 18.33 8.29
CA ALA A 88 2.77 17.32 9.07
C ALA A 88 3.88 16.69 8.24
N PHE A 89 4.96 16.39 8.91
CA PHE A 89 6.11 15.65 8.38
C PHE A 89 6.39 14.47 9.32
N SER A 90 6.49 13.26 8.74
CA SER A 90 6.79 12.05 9.49
C SER A 90 8.01 11.34 8.89
N ALA A 91 8.76 10.66 9.74
CA ALA A 91 9.72 9.64 9.33
C ALA A 91 9.50 8.40 10.19
N PHE A 92 9.61 7.23 9.57
CA PHE A 92 9.44 5.96 10.28
C PHE A 92 10.51 4.95 9.87
N TYR A 93 10.80 4.05 10.79
CA TYR A 93 11.66 2.90 10.56
C TYR A 93 10.99 1.65 11.13
N LYS A 94 10.98 0.57 10.36
CA LYS A 94 10.45 -0.72 10.79
C LYS A 94 11.50 -1.80 10.57
N ASN A 95 11.64 -2.67 11.57
CA ASN A 95 12.44 -3.88 11.47
C ASN A 95 11.50 -5.09 11.61
N LEU A 96 11.48 -5.93 10.58
CA LEU A 96 10.60 -7.08 10.48
C LEU A 96 11.42 -8.36 10.68
N THR A 97 10.99 -9.20 11.58
CA THR A 97 11.52 -10.54 11.79
C THR A 97 10.51 -11.57 11.27
N ASP A 98 10.97 -12.55 10.53
CA ASP A 98 10.13 -13.56 9.85
C ASP A 98 9.03 -12.95 8.96
N PRO A 99 9.30 -11.96 8.06
CA PRO A 99 8.27 -11.43 7.19
C PRO A 99 7.64 -12.54 6.36
N ILE A 100 6.31 -12.43 6.16
CA ILE A 100 5.54 -13.38 5.35
C ILE A 100 5.44 -12.83 3.94
N GLU A 101 5.92 -13.59 2.96
CA GLU A 101 5.83 -13.23 1.55
C GLU A 101 5.30 -14.39 0.71
N ILE A 102 4.83 -14.07 -0.49
CA ILE A 102 4.32 -15.04 -1.47
C ILE A 102 5.37 -15.26 -2.54
N GLY A 103 5.86 -16.47 -2.64
CA GLY A 103 6.84 -16.87 -3.64
C GLY A 103 6.38 -18.04 -4.48
N PHE A 104 7.01 -18.23 -5.66
CA PHE A 104 6.80 -19.41 -6.48
C PHE A 104 7.39 -20.65 -5.80
N VAL A 105 6.73 -21.78 -5.99
CA VAL A 105 7.25 -23.08 -5.53
C VAL A 105 8.27 -23.57 -6.54
N ALA A 106 9.54 -23.67 -6.14
CA ALA A 106 10.65 -24.02 -7.02
C ALA A 106 10.48 -25.33 -7.81
N ALA A 107 9.68 -26.27 -7.32
CA ALA A 107 9.39 -27.55 -7.99
C ALA A 107 8.13 -27.52 -8.86
N SER A 108 7.38 -26.42 -8.90
CA SER A 108 6.10 -26.32 -9.60
C SER A 108 5.79 -24.91 -10.07
N THR A 109 5.93 -24.71 -11.36
CA THR A 109 5.76 -23.43 -12.05
C THR A 109 4.31 -22.90 -12.06
N SER A 110 3.38 -23.71 -11.59
CA SER A 110 1.96 -23.39 -11.53
C SER A 110 1.47 -23.03 -10.11
N ASN A 111 2.40 -23.00 -9.14
CA ASN A 111 2.03 -22.86 -7.74
C ASN A 111 2.81 -21.75 -7.05
N TYR A 112 2.15 -21.05 -6.15
CA TYR A 112 2.78 -20.10 -5.23
C TYR A 112 2.31 -20.33 -3.79
N THR A 113 3.16 -20.02 -2.84
CA THR A 113 2.98 -20.36 -1.42
C THR A 113 3.50 -19.24 -0.53
N PRO A 114 2.92 -19.05 0.68
CA PRO A 114 3.49 -18.14 1.67
C PRO A 114 4.74 -18.75 2.31
N LEU A 115 5.76 -17.90 2.45
CA LEU A 115 7.05 -18.24 3.02
C LEU A 115 7.42 -17.21 4.08
N ASN A 116 8.16 -17.63 5.14
CA ASN A 116 8.84 -16.69 6.02
C ASN A 116 10.26 -16.48 5.48
N LEU A 117 10.67 -15.24 5.41
CA LEU A 117 12.04 -14.83 5.13
C LEU A 117 12.72 -14.40 6.44
N GLU A 118 14.03 -14.12 6.41
CA GLU A 118 14.75 -13.90 7.66
C GLU A 118 14.42 -12.55 8.31
N ASN A 119 14.82 -11.46 7.66
CA ASN A 119 14.62 -10.12 8.18
C ASN A 119 14.46 -9.11 7.03
N ALA A 120 13.62 -8.12 7.25
CA ALA A 120 13.48 -6.99 6.36
C ALA A 120 13.47 -5.67 7.13
N THR A 121 13.90 -4.61 6.47
CA THR A 121 13.84 -3.26 7.01
C THR A 121 13.04 -2.36 6.08
N VAL A 122 12.30 -1.42 6.67
CA VAL A 122 11.53 -0.42 5.93
C VAL A 122 11.80 0.95 6.55
N PHE A 123 12.25 1.89 5.74
CA PHE A 123 12.38 3.29 6.12
C PHE A 123 11.51 4.15 5.22
N GLY A 124 10.81 5.12 5.77
CA GLY A 124 10.01 6.03 4.96
C GLY A 124 9.89 7.42 5.56
N VAL A 125 9.56 8.35 4.67
CA VAL A 125 9.22 9.72 5.01
C VAL A 125 7.86 10.06 4.42
N GLU A 126 7.07 10.86 5.14
CA GLU A 126 5.73 11.26 4.74
C GLU A 126 5.53 12.76 4.91
N LEU A 127 4.83 13.36 3.96
CA LEU A 127 4.37 14.74 4.00
C LEU A 127 2.85 14.76 3.90
N GLU A 128 2.20 15.40 4.85
CA GLU A 128 0.75 15.63 4.85
C GLU A 128 0.48 17.13 4.88
N LEU A 129 -0.33 17.59 3.94
CA LEU A 129 -0.74 18.98 3.82
C LEU A 129 -2.24 19.06 3.61
N ARG A 130 -2.91 19.84 4.45
CA ARG A 130 -4.28 20.30 4.23
C ARG A 130 -4.31 21.83 4.34
N ARG A 131 -4.64 22.50 3.25
CA ARG A 131 -4.59 23.96 3.22
C ARG A 131 -5.68 24.56 2.35
N SER A 132 -6.28 25.63 2.85
CA SER A 132 -7.16 26.47 2.04
C SER A 132 -6.34 27.29 1.03
N ILE A 133 -6.70 27.20 -0.24
CA ILE A 133 -6.01 27.89 -1.33
C ILE A 133 -6.16 29.41 -1.24
N ASN A 134 -7.23 29.91 -0.63
CA ASN A 134 -7.44 31.35 -0.43
C ASN A 134 -6.34 32.01 0.44
N SER A 135 -5.62 31.23 1.25
CA SER A 135 -4.48 31.74 2.02
C SER A 135 -3.26 32.09 1.14
N LEU A 136 -3.18 31.52 -0.05
CA LEU A 136 -2.13 31.76 -1.05
C LEU A 136 -2.64 32.67 -2.17
N PHE A 137 -3.88 32.47 -2.60
CA PHE A 137 -4.55 33.18 -3.69
C PHE A 137 -5.91 33.70 -3.22
N PRO A 138 -6.00 34.93 -2.69
CA PRO A 138 -7.22 35.49 -2.10
C PRO A 138 -8.46 35.50 -3.03
N SER A 139 -8.23 35.51 -4.34
CA SER A 139 -9.30 35.45 -5.34
C SER A 139 -10.00 34.09 -5.43
N ILE A 140 -9.34 33.01 -4.98
CA ILE A 140 -9.86 31.64 -5.05
C ILE A 140 -10.44 31.27 -3.69
N ARG A 141 -11.76 31.40 -3.54
CA ARG A 141 -12.45 31.08 -2.28
C ARG A 141 -12.99 29.66 -2.29
N ASN A 142 -13.17 29.10 -1.10
CA ASN A 142 -13.85 27.80 -0.88
C ASN A 142 -13.14 26.58 -1.49
N LEU A 143 -11.85 26.69 -1.83
CA LEU A 143 -11.03 25.61 -2.35
C LEU A 143 -10.00 25.17 -1.30
N VAL A 144 -9.97 23.88 -1.02
CA VAL A 144 -9.02 23.24 -0.09
C VAL A 144 -8.18 22.23 -0.88
N LEU A 145 -6.87 22.32 -0.72
CA LEU A 145 -5.92 21.32 -1.19
C LEU A 145 -5.68 20.33 -0.04
N ASN A 146 -5.81 19.06 -0.33
CA ASN A 146 -5.34 17.95 0.51
C ASN A 146 -4.24 17.23 -0.25
N PHE A 147 -3.14 16.96 0.41
CA PHE A 147 -2.01 16.21 -0.12
C PHE A 147 -1.45 15.29 0.96
N ASN A 148 -1.21 14.05 0.60
CA ASN A 148 -0.45 13.09 1.37
C ASN A 148 0.50 12.37 0.41
N GLY A 149 1.79 12.43 0.69
CA GLY A 149 2.81 11.77 -0.09
C GLY A 149 3.78 11.05 0.81
N SER A 150 4.15 9.83 0.45
CA SER A 150 5.19 9.06 1.12
C SER A 150 6.24 8.56 0.14
N TYR A 151 7.48 8.52 0.59
CA TYR A 151 8.59 7.87 -0.09
C TYR A 151 9.19 6.82 0.85
N ILE A 152 9.31 5.58 0.37
CA ILE A 152 9.60 4.43 1.20
C ILE A 152 10.69 3.59 0.53
N ILE A 153 11.69 3.22 1.31
CA ILE A 153 12.76 2.30 0.92
C ILE A 153 12.61 1.08 1.80
N SER A 154 12.55 -0.08 1.20
CA SER A 154 12.57 -1.36 1.89
C SER A 154 13.73 -2.21 1.38
N ASP A 155 14.32 -2.97 2.27
CA ASP A 155 15.43 -3.86 1.98
C ASP A 155 15.21 -5.19 2.69
N GLU A 156 15.24 -6.26 1.91
CA GLU A 156 15.13 -7.63 2.37
C GLU A 156 16.27 -8.46 1.80
N LYS A 157 17.04 -9.08 2.68
CA LYS A 157 18.14 -9.94 2.28
C LYS A 157 17.60 -11.26 1.76
N TYR A 158 18.18 -11.72 0.66
CA TYR A 158 17.92 -13.08 0.18
C TYR A 158 18.34 -14.10 1.23
N SER A 159 17.56 -15.18 1.39
CA SER A 159 18.05 -16.39 2.04
C SER A 159 19.21 -17.00 1.22
N GLU A 160 20.05 -17.83 1.85
CA GLU A 160 21.14 -18.48 1.12
C GLU A 160 20.63 -19.31 -0.08
N ASP A 161 19.49 -19.98 0.08
CA ASP A 161 18.91 -20.81 -0.98
C ASP A 161 18.32 -19.95 -2.10
N GLU A 162 17.62 -18.86 -1.79
CA GLU A 162 17.12 -17.91 -2.79
C GLU A 162 18.28 -17.29 -3.58
N PHE A 163 19.35 -16.86 -2.88
CA PHE A 163 20.53 -16.28 -3.54
C PHE A 163 21.23 -17.28 -4.48
N LYS A 164 21.36 -18.55 -4.06
CA LYS A 164 21.91 -19.63 -4.91
C LYS A 164 21.06 -19.86 -6.14
N LEU A 165 19.73 -19.99 -5.98
CA LEU A 165 18.81 -20.22 -7.09
C LEU A 165 18.84 -19.06 -8.10
N ARG A 166 18.78 -17.82 -7.60
CA ARG A 166 18.86 -16.62 -8.43
C ARG A 166 20.21 -16.52 -9.15
N THR A 167 21.30 -16.91 -8.50
CA THR A 167 22.64 -16.95 -9.11
C THR A 167 22.72 -17.99 -10.23
N LEU A 168 22.13 -19.16 -10.05
CA LEU A 168 22.06 -20.21 -11.07
C LEU A 168 21.22 -19.80 -12.29
N GLY A 169 20.21 -18.97 -12.08
CA GLY A 169 19.33 -18.46 -13.13
C GLY A 169 19.87 -17.22 -13.86
N LEU A 170 21.07 -16.70 -13.50
CA LEU A 170 21.65 -15.51 -14.13
C LEU A 170 21.95 -15.73 -15.61
N ARG A 171 21.63 -14.72 -16.41
CA ARG A 171 21.99 -14.65 -17.81
C ARG A 171 23.33 -13.94 -18.00
N GLU A 172 23.97 -14.13 -19.16
CA GLU A 172 25.19 -13.44 -19.48
C GLU A 172 25.05 -11.91 -19.35
N GLY A 173 25.96 -11.29 -18.60
CA GLY A 173 25.95 -9.85 -18.32
C GLY A 173 24.98 -9.41 -17.23
N GLN A 174 24.19 -10.30 -16.64
CA GLN A 174 23.31 -10.00 -15.51
C GLN A 174 24.08 -10.02 -14.20
N THR A 175 23.83 -9.03 -13.34
CA THR A 175 24.31 -8.99 -11.95
C THR A 175 23.13 -9.09 -11.00
N ILE A 176 23.34 -9.67 -9.84
CA ILE A 176 22.34 -9.76 -8.78
C ILE A 176 22.81 -8.96 -7.55
N SER A 177 21.90 -8.21 -6.92
CA SER A 177 22.07 -7.71 -5.58
C SER A 177 21.95 -8.87 -4.58
N ASN A 178 22.37 -8.67 -3.34
CA ASN A 178 22.14 -9.61 -2.25
C ASN A 178 20.84 -9.31 -1.47
N SER A 179 20.05 -8.39 -1.97
CA SER A 179 18.77 -7.99 -1.39
C SER A 179 17.82 -7.45 -2.45
N ARG A 180 16.56 -7.35 -2.09
CA ARG A 180 15.46 -6.82 -2.92
C ARG A 180 14.48 -5.99 -2.09
N PRO A 181 13.57 -5.25 -2.73
CA PRO A 181 12.44 -4.63 -2.03
C PRO A 181 11.56 -5.67 -1.35
N LEU A 182 11.00 -5.31 -0.18
CA LEU A 182 10.00 -6.12 0.52
C LEU A 182 8.73 -6.24 -0.32
N GLN A 183 8.18 -7.45 -0.40
CA GLN A 183 6.94 -7.71 -1.13
C GLN A 183 5.78 -6.87 -0.57
N GLY A 184 4.94 -6.37 -1.45
CA GLY A 184 3.79 -5.53 -1.08
C GLY A 184 4.16 -4.09 -0.72
N GLN A 185 5.46 -3.75 -0.56
CA GLN A 185 5.89 -2.42 -0.23
C GLN A 185 6.09 -1.55 -1.48
N SER A 186 5.29 -0.51 -1.59
CA SER A 186 5.44 0.48 -2.67
C SER A 186 6.54 1.49 -2.35
N PRO A 187 7.39 1.88 -3.32
CA PRO A 187 8.42 2.90 -3.11
C PRO A 187 7.86 4.31 -2.92
N TYR A 188 6.65 4.58 -3.36
CA TYR A 188 5.95 5.84 -3.13
C TYR A 188 4.44 5.68 -3.17
N LEU A 189 3.75 6.52 -2.41
CA LEU A 189 2.31 6.71 -2.44
C LEU A 189 2.02 8.20 -2.54
N ILE A 190 1.13 8.60 -3.44
CA ILE A 190 0.69 9.99 -3.57
C ILE A 190 -0.83 10.02 -3.60
N ASN A 191 -1.41 10.77 -2.68
CA ASN A 191 -2.83 11.09 -2.63
C ASN A 191 -2.96 12.60 -2.65
N THR A 192 -3.70 13.14 -3.61
CA THR A 192 -4.00 14.57 -3.63
C THR A 192 -5.45 14.81 -3.99
N GLY A 193 -6.05 15.81 -3.37
CA GLY A 193 -7.43 16.17 -3.58
C GLY A 193 -7.64 17.67 -3.58
N LEU A 194 -8.52 18.13 -4.45
CA LEU A 194 -9.02 19.49 -4.47
C LEU A 194 -10.50 19.46 -4.14
N ASP A 195 -10.87 20.08 -3.02
CA ASP A 195 -12.24 20.18 -2.52
C ASP A 195 -12.74 21.61 -2.64
N TYR A 196 -13.71 21.85 -3.50
CA TYR A 196 -14.46 23.10 -3.58
C TYR A 196 -15.80 22.95 -2.86
N ASN A 197 -16.06 23.79 -1.84
CA ASN A 197 -17.30 23.77 -1.08
C ASN A 197 -17.90 25.17 -0.98
N ASN A 198 -18.93 25.42 -1.75
CA ASN A 198 -19.67 26.69 -1.72
C ASN A 198 -21.04 26.50 -1.06
N GLN A 199 -21.14 26.91 0.22
CA GLN A 199 -22.36 26.77 1.02
C GLN A 199 -23.50 27.67 0.48
N GLU A 200 -23.22 28.87 -0.03
CA GLU A 200 -24.22 29.77 -0.57
C GLU A 200 -24.90 29.19 -1.80
N LYS A 201 -24.10 28.56 -2.66
CA LYS A 201 -24.58 27.88 -3.86
C LYS A 201 -25.00 26.44 -3.62
N ASN A 202 -24.80 25.92 -2.41
CA ASN A 202 -25.03 24.50 -2.07
C ASN A 202 -24.38 23.53 -3.06
N VAL A 203 -23.11 23.77 -3.41
CA VAL A 203 -22.35 22.98 -4.36
C VAL A 203 -21.05 22.50 -3.70
N GLN A 204 -20.79 21.22 -3.84
CA GLN A 204 -19.51 20.58 -3.48
C GLN A 204 -18.93 19.90 -4.71
N ILE A 205 -17.66 20.16 -4.98
CA ILE A 205 -16.92 19.53 -6.09
C ILE A 205 -15.62 19.00 -5.52
N GLY A 206 -15.31 17.75 -5.81
CA GLY A 206 -14.05 17.09 -5.44
C GLY A 206 -13.35 16.51 -6.66
N LEU A 207 -12.04 16.69 -6.74
CA LEU A 207 -11.17 16.02 -7.69
C LEU A 207 -10.03 15.36 -6.92
N TYR A 208 -9.90 14.03 -7.07
CA TYR A 208 -8.97 13.23 -6.27
C TYR A 208 -8.09 12.39 -7.16
N PHE A 209 -6.80 12.54 -7.00
CA PHE A 209 -5.78 11.73 -7.66
C PHE A 209 -5.08 10.85 -6.63
N ASN A 210 -4.90 9.59 -6.99
CA ASN A 210 -4.18 8.60 -6.19
C ASN A 210 -3.26 7.80 -7.11
N VAL A 211 -2.02 7.59 -6.69
CA VAL A 211 -1.08 6.68 -7.34
C VAL A 211 -0.22 5.98 -6.31
N GLN A 212 0.03 4.70 -6.56
CA GLN A 212 0.96 3.85 -5.85
C GLN A 212 2.06 3.43 -6.82
N GLY A 213 3.31 3.45 -6.38
CA GLY A 213 4.46 3.04 -7.18
C GLY A 213 4.47 1.54 -7.47
N LYS A 214 5.36 1.14 -8.37
CA LYS A 214 5.57 -0.26 -8.74
C LYS A 214 5.91 -1.11 -7.49
N THR A 215 5.20 -2.22 -7.30
CA THR A 215 5.24 -3.01 -6.07
C THR A 215 5.50 -4.48 -6.41
N LEU A 216 6.45 -5.12 -5.73
CA LEU A 216 6.70 -6.55 -5.86
C LEU A 216 5.46 -7.33 -5.38
N GLU A 217 4.84 -8.10 -6.28
CA GLU A 217 3.62 -8.88 -6.03
C GLU A 217 3.91 -10.34 -5.73
N VAL A 218 4.80 -10.96 -6.53
CA VAL A 218 5.23 -12.35 -6.34
C VAL A 218 6.73 -12.43 -6.52
N VAL A 219 7.38 -13.09 -5.58
CA VAL A 219 8.83 -13.32 -5.60
C VAL A 219 9.16 -14.45 -6.56
N GLY A 220 10.01 -14.17 -7.54
CA GLY A 220 10.55 -15.18 -8.44
C GLY A 220 11.56 -16.10 -7.76
N ASP A 221 11.84 -17.24 -8.37
CA ASP A 221 12.79 -18.25 -7.86
C ASP A 221 14.16 -18.23 -8.57
N GLY A 222 14.39 -17.22 -9.42
CA GLY A 222 15.59 -17.09 -10.25
C GLY A 222 15.44 -17.68 -11.66
N PHE A 223 14.64 -18.73 -11.86
CA PHE A 223 14.24 -19.24 -13.19
C PHE A 223 12.98 -18.51 -13.68
N TYR A 224 12.08 -18.20 -12.77
CA TYR A 224 10.95 -17.30 -13.00
C TYR A 224 11.28 -15.91 -12.50
N PRO A 225 11.04 -14.88 -13.33
CA PRO A 225 11.26 -13.51 -12.91
C PRO A 225 10.25 -13.09 -11.85
N ASP A 226 10.62 -12.05 -11.09
CA ASP A 226 9.70 -11.39 -10.16
C ASP A 226 8.49 -10.83 -10.89
N VAL A 227 7.35 -10.82 -10.20
CA VAL A 227 6.12 -10.19 -10.68
C VAL A 227 5.90 -8.88 -9.95
N TYR A 228 5.63 -7.83 -10.69
CA TYR A 228 5.35 -6.50 -10.14
C TYR A 228 3.96 -6.03 -10.52
N THR A 229 3.21 -5.56 -9.54
CA THR A 229 2.04 -4.70 -9.77
C THR A 229 2.53 -3.35 -10.26
N MET A 230 2.06 -2.92 -11.43
CA MET A 230 2.44 -1.65 -12.04
C MET A 230 1.67 -0.47 -11.42
N PRO A 231 2.19 0.76 -11.50
CA PRO A 231 1.48 1.92 -11.01
C PRO A 231 0.11 2.07 -11.65
N PHE A 232 -0.91 2.34 -10.82
CA PHE A 232 -2.27 2.63 -11.26
C PHE A 232 -2.64 4.07 -10.89
N ASN A 233 -2.89 4.90 -11.92
CA ASN A 233 -3.20 6.31 -11.76
C ASN A 233 -4.71 6.50 -11.67
N SER A 234 -5.24 6.66 -10.47
CA SER A 234 -6.66 6.84 -10.24
C SER A 234 -7.02 8.32 -10.12
N LEU A 235 -7.74 8.86 -11.08
CA LEU A 235 -8.33 10.20 -11.00
C LEU A 235 -9.85 10.06 -10.88
N ASN A 236 -10.42 10.67 -9.83
CA ASN A 236 -11.83 10.56 -9.52
C ASN A 236 -12.44 11.96 -9.38
N PHE A 237 -13.65 12.13 -9.90
CA PHE A 237 -14.43 13.36 -9.81
C PHE A 237 -15.73 13.12 -9.07
N ASN A 238 -16.12 14.07 -8.20
CA ASN A 238 -17.38 14.06 -7.48
C ASN A 238 -18.02 15.44 -7.49
N LEU A 239 -19.31 15.51 -7.81
CA LEU A 239 -20.13 16.69 -7.72
C LEU A 239 -21.37 16.40 -6.89
N ILE A 240 -21.65 17.24 -5.91
CA ILE A 240 -22.89 17.21 -5.12
C ILE A 240 -23.54 18.58 -5.21
N LYS A 241 -24.79 18.62 -5.65
CA LYS A 241 -25.63 19.81 -5.66
C LYS A 241 -26.85 19.58 -4.77
N GLN A 242 -26.99 20.41 -3.75
CA GLN A 242 -28.21 20.42 -2.92
C GLN A 242 -29.19 21.46 -3.45
N PHE A 243 -30.47 21.11 -3.42
CA PHE A 243 -31.59 21.97 -3.82
C PHE A 243 -32.51 22.24 -2.63
N LYS A 244 -33.41 23.20 -2.78
CA LYS A 244 -34.48 23.44 -1.80
C LYS A 244 -35.37 22.20 -1.65
N GLY A 245 -35.94 21.99 -0.45
CA GLY A 245 -36.81 20.86 -0.19
C GLY A 245 -36.07 19.52 0.00
N ASN A 246 -34.90 19.57 0.67
CA ASN A 246 -34.10 18.39 1.05
C ASN A 246 -33.76 17.45 -0.15
N ARG A 247 -33.53 18.01 -1.32
CA ARG A 247 -33.18 17.27 -2.54
C ARG A 247 -31.71 17.41 -2.84
N SER A 248 -31.09 16.35 -3.34
CA SER A 248 -29.70 16.40 -3.77
C SER A 248 -29.46 15.61 -5.05
N LEU A 249 -28.54 16.11 -5.89
CA LEU A 249 -28.01 15.44 -7.06
C LEU A 249 -26.53 15.15 -6.81
N THR A 250 -26.14 13.91 -7.06
CA THR A 250 -24.74 13.48 -6.96
C THR A 250 -24.31 12.93 -8.31
N PHE A 251 -23.18 13.42 -8.82
CA PHE A 251 -22.54 12.87 -10.02
C PHE A 251 -21.11 12.48 -9.68
N LYS A 252 -20.72 11.24 -10.02
CA LYS A 252 -19.38 10.71 -9.77
C LYS A 252 -18.81 10.10 -11.02
N ILE A 253 -17.50 10.30 -11.22
CA ILE A 253 -16.72 9.59 -12.22
C ILE A 253 -15.54 8.95 -11.50
N THR A 254 -15.41 7.63 -11.65
CA THR A 254 -14.26 6.89 -11.12
C THR A 254 -13.36 6.47 -12.27
N ASN A 255 -12.06 6.50 -12.06
CA ASN A 255 -11.03 6.19 -13.05
C ASN A 255 -11.17 7.03 -14.32
N LEU A 256 -11.20 8.38 -14.17
CA LEU A 256 -11.35 9.34 -15.27
C LEU A 256 -10.24 9.21 -16.32
N LEU A 257 -9.03 8.82 -15.91
CA LEU A 257 -7.89 8.58 -16.81
C LEU A 257 -8.05 7.30 -17.64
N ASN A 258 -8.97 6.40 -17.24
CA ASN A 258 -9.16 5.09 -17.85
C ASN A 258 -7.91 4.22 -17.80
N ASP A 259 -7.16 4.33 -16.71
CA ASP A 259 -5.96 3.54 -16.50
C ASP A 259 -6.33 2.08 -16.20
N GLU A 260 -5.46 1.15 -16.56
CA GLU A 260 -5.64 -0.28 -16.39
C GLU A 260 -4.85 -0.79 -15.18
N ARG A 261 -5.37 -1.80 -14.50
CA ARG A 261 -4.63 -2.49 -13.43
C ARG A 261 -3.91 -3.68 -14.03
N GLU A 262 -2.59 -3.66 -13.93
CA GLU A 262 -1.77 -4.72 -14.49
C GLU A 262 -0.66 -5.16 -13.54
N SER A 263 -0.30 -6.43 -13.67
CA SER A 263 0.91 -6.99 -13.07
C SER A 263 1.73 -7.66 -14.17
N ARG A 264 3.05 -7.55 -14.08
CA ARG A 264 3.97 -8.00 -15.11
C ARG A 264 5.13 -8.81 -14.52
N PHE A 265 5.55 -9.82 -15.27
CA PHE A 265 6.86 -10.45 -15.09
C PHE A 265 7.95 -9.50 -15.58
N GLU A 266 8.98 -9.26 -14.77
CA GLU A 266 10.13 -8.45 -15.15
C GLU A 266 11.39 -9.31 -15.21
N GLY A 267 11.78 -9.72 -16.40
CA GLY A 267 13.02 -10.45 -16.69
C GLY A 267 14.15 -9.54 -17.15
N PHE A 268 15.39 -10.00 -16.99
CA PHE A 268 16.58 -9.28 -17.45
C PHE A 268 16.63 -9.22 -18.98
N ASN A 269 16.78 -8.02 -19.55
CA ASN A 269 16.86 -7.74 -20.99
C ASN A 269 15.73 -8.35 -21.84
N ASN A 270 14.55 -8.53 -21.26
CA ASN A 270 13.36 -8.99 -21.96
C ASN A 270 12.24 -7.96 -21.84
N GLU A 271 11.34 -7.97 -22.82
CA GLU A 271 10.07 -7.27 -22.69
C GLU A 271 9.26 -7.90 -21.55
N SER A 272 8.70 -7.05 -20.70
CA SER A 272 7.85 -7.51 -19.59
C SER A 272 6.58 -8.16 -20.12
N GLN A 273 6.23 -9.34 -19.59
CA GLN A 273 5.04 -10.10 -19.96
C GLN A 273 3.92 -9.84 -18.94
N TYR A 274 2.69 -9.83 -19.39
CA TYR A 274 1.54 -9.73 -18.47
C TYR A 274 1.44 -10.98 -17.58
N PHE A 275 1.38 -10.76 -16.28
CA PHE A 275 0.95 -11.76 -15.30
C PHE A 275 -0.55 -11.67 -15.07
N LYS A 276 -1.06 -10.45 -14.87
CA LYS A 276 -2.50 -10.13 -14.77
C LYS A 276 -2.77 -8.82 -15.49
N LEU A 277 -3.89 -8.77 -16.21
CA LEU A 277 -4.42 -7.54 -16.80
C LEU A 277 -5.90 -7.41 -16.44
N ARG A 278 -6.28 -6.27 -15.87
CA ARG A 278 -7.66 -5.96 -15.54
C ARG A 278 -8.02 -4.57 -16.02
N ASN A 279 -8.85 -4.52 -17.05
CA ASN A 279 -9.46 -3.27 -17.49
C ASN A 279 -10.66 -2.96 -16.60
N VAL A 280 -10.52 -1.94 -15.73
CA VAL A 280 -11.59 -1.49 -14.82
C VAL A 280 -12.53 -0.50 -15.47
N GLY A 281 -12.13 0.14 -16.57
CA GLY A 281 -12.90 1.14 -17.29
C GLY A 281 -13.19 2.39 -16.48
N ARG A 282 -13.95 3.31 -17.06
CA ARG A 282 -14.53 4.50 -16.40
C ARG A 282 -15.91 4.15 -15.86
N LEU A 283 -16.17 4.47 -14.60
CA LEU A 283 -17.50 4.29 -14.02
C LEU A 283 -18.16 5.66 -13.80
N PHE A 284 -19.34 5.83 -14.37
CA PHE A 284 -20.20 7.00 -14.18
C PHE A 284 -21.36 6.63 -13.26
N SER A 285 -21.62 7.46 -12.27
CA SER A 285 -22.74 7.27 -11.33
C SER A 285 -23.52 8.58 -11.19
N LEU A 286 -24.83 8.48 -11.34
CA LEU A 286 -25.76 9.59 -11.10
C LEU A 286 -26.76 9.18 -10.04
N GLY A 287 -26.85 9.95 -8.97
CA GLY A 287 -27.75 9.72 -7.85
C GLY A 287 -28.64 10.93 -7.61
N TYR A 288 -29.93 10.71 -7.35
CA TYR A 288 -30.86 11.72 -6.89
C TYR A 288 -31.52 11.27 -5.59
N ALA A 289 -31.49 12.10 -4.58
CA ALA A 289 -32.07 11.79 -3.28
C ALA A 289 -33.04 12.85 -2.82
N ILE A 290 -34.12 12.41 -2.18
CA ILE A 290 -35.11 13.26 -1.49
C ILE A 290 -35.16 12.78 -0.04
N ARG A 291 -35.06 13.70 0.92
CA ARG A 291 -35.28 13.39 2.35
C ARG A 291 -36.60 14.00 2.76
N PHE A 292 -37.47 13.17 3.27
CA PHE A 292 -38.79 13.54 3.80
C PHE A 292 -38.71 13.98 5.25
#